data_b7bd943c2df1c0673539fd5ea8dcda70
#
_entry.id   b7bd943c2df1c0673539fd5ea8dcda70
#
_cell.length_a   1.000
_cell.length_b   1.000
_cell.length_c   1.000
_cell.angle_alpha   90.00
_cell.angle_beta   90.00
_cell.angle_gamma   90.00
#
_symmetry.space_group_name_H-M   'P 1'
#
loop_
_entity.id
_entity.type
_entity.pdbx_description
1 polymer ?
#
loop_
_entity_poly.entity_id
_entity_poly.type
_entity_poly.pdbx_seq_one_letter_code
_entity_poly.pdbx_strand_id
1 'polypeptide(L)'
;MTPAEFQILKIVFLTVVALFLLLALPGYAWLRKSAPEIDLIPGGRVSISAIKPLDLIVVGLYILIFAGFLKGTEFKMNHPEELEMSAGMVMASSITMLLIAAVVPAVLFWRVNLMEVFGLRWSDWKNILWIMPAFVFAMMVIGALMVASGWQSWVQDSLGSKPQEAVTLVRETSDMGLLVAMAVAAIVVAPIAEEVIFRGYLYLVLKRFTDRWFASVFTGVFFGVIHFNLMALPMLALMGVVLAVIYEKSGSLWVPVGCHAAFNATSVGVMLLSRMYELPTAP
;
A
#
# COMPACT_ATOMS: atom_id res chain seq x y z
N MET A 1 8.55 20.47 7.87
CA MET A 1 7.33 20.99 7.23
C MET A 1 6.60 21.86 8.23
N THR A 2 6.24 23.07 7.87
CA THR A 2 5.44 23.95 8.73
C THR A 2 3.97 23.54 8.71
N PRO A 3 3.14 23.92 9.70
CA PRO A 3 1.70 23.66 9.67
C PRO A 3 1.01 24.19 8.39
N ALA A 4 1.45 25.33 7.87
CA ALA A 4 0.91 25.92 6.65
C ALA A 4 1.25 25.09 5.40
N GLU A 5 2.49 24.61 5.27
CA GLU A 5 2.92 23.73 4.18
C GLU A 5 2.15 22.41 4.21
N PHE A 6 1.90 21.86 5.40
CA PHE A 6 1.09 20.65 5.55
C PHE A 6 -0.35 20.87 5.08
N GLN A 7 -0.97 21.98 5.42
CA GLN A 7 -2.33 22.29 4.97
C GLN A 7 -2.40 22.40 3.44
N ILE A 8 -1.41 23.03 2.82
CA ILE A 8 -1.34 23.11 1.35
C ILE A 8 -1.19 21.71 0.75
N LEU A 9 -0.25 20.90 1.27
CA LEU A 9 -0.02 19.54 0.81
C LEU A 9 -1.29 18.68 0.98
N LYS A 10 -1.96 18.79 2.13
CA LYS A 10 -3.23 18.13 2.39
C LYS A 10 -4.31 18.50 1.38
N ILE A 11 -4.46 19.80 1.08
CA ILE A 11 -5.44 20.29 0.11
C ILE A 11 -5.11 19.73 -1.28
N VAL A 12 -3.85 19.85 -1.73
CA VAL A 12 -3.41 19.33 -3.02
C VAL A 12 -3.65 17.81 -3.09
N PHE A 13 -3.25 17.09 -2.05
CA PHE A 13 -3.43 15.64 -1.96
C PHE A 13 -4.91 15.25 -2.02
N LEU A 14 -5.76 15.86 -1.19
CA LEU A 14 -7.20 15.60 -1.19
C LEU A 14 -7.85 15.96 -2.52
N THR A 15 -7.42 17.05 -3.16
CA THR A 15 -7.90 17.46 -4.47
C THR A 15 -7.53 16.42 -5.54
N VAL A 16 -6.27 15.98 -5.56
CA VAL A 16 -5.80 14.94 -6.51
C VAL A 16 -6.55 13.63 -6.29
N VAL A 17 -6.71 13.20 -5.03
CA VAL A 17 -7.48 12.01 -4.69
C VAL A 17 -8.94 12.14 -5.10
N ALA A 18 -9.57 13.27 -4.79
CA ALA A 18 -10.96 13.53 -5.15
C ALA A 18 -11.14 13.54 -6.67
N LEU A 19 -10.26 14.23 -7.40
CA LEU A 19 -10.27 14.23 -8.86
C LEU A 19 -10.06 12.84 -9.43
N PHE A 20 -9.10 12.07 -8.89
CA PHE A 20 -8.88 10.70 -9.31
C PHE A 20 -10.12 9.83 -9.07
N LEU A 21 -10.72 9.87 -7.88
CA LEU A 21 -11.93 9.13 -7.56
C LEU A 21 -13.13 9.56 -8.40
N LEU A 22 -13.29 10.87 -8.63
CA LEU A 22 -14.40 11.42 -9.42
C LEU A 22 -14.24 11.15 -10.91
N LEU A 23 -13.02 11.16 -11.44
CA LEU A 23 -12.75 11.05 -12.88
C LEU A 23 -12.44 9.62 -13.32
N ALA A 24 -11.91 8.77 -12.45
CA ALA A 24 -11.51 7.41 -12.82
C ALA A 24 -12.70 6.56 -13.25
N LEU A 25 -13.79 6.55 -12.49
CA LEU A 25 -15.00 5.77 -12.84
C LEU A 25 -15.73 6.30 -14.07
N PRO A 26 -16.02 7.61 -14.20
CA PRO A 26 -16.56 8.18 -15.44
C PRO A 26 -15.63 7.99 -16.63
N GLY A 27 -14.32 8.18 -16.44
CA GLY A 27 -13.31 7.94 -17.47
C GLY A 27 -13.28 6.49 -17.94
N TYR A 28 -13.37 5.55 -17.01
CA TYR A 28 -13.50 4.14 -17.31
C TYR A 28 -14.80 3.83 -18.08
N ALA A 29 -15.93 4.37 -17.62
CA ALA A 29 -17.22 4.19 -18.30
C ALA A 29 -17.20 4.77 -19.72
N TRP A 30 -16.57 5.95 -19.90
CA TRP A 30 -16.37 6.56 -21.21
C TRP A 30 -15.48 5.69 -22.11
N LEU A 31 -14.34 5.20 -21.59
CA LEU A 31 -13.44 4.30 -22.31
C LEU A 31 -14.16 3.03 -22.78
N ARG A 32 -14.96 2.42 -21.91
CA ARG A 32 -15.76 1.23 -22.26
C ARG A 32 -16.76 1.49 -23.37
N LYS A 33 -17.34 2.68 -23.38
CA LYS A 33 -18.30 3.11 -24.44
C LYS A 33 -17.59 3.43 -25.75
N SER A 34 -16.41 4.05 -25.68
CA SER A 34 -15.67 4.53 -26.86
C SER A 34 -14.83 3.45 -27.55
N ALA A 35 -14.43 2.41 -26.81
CA ALA A 35 -13.61 1.32 -27.30
C ALA A 35 -14.16 -0.05 -26.85
N PRO A 36 -15.34 -0.45 -27.33
CA PRO A 36 -16.00 -1.70 -26.96
C PRO A 36 -15.20 -2.95 -27.40
N GLU A 37 -14.32 -2.82 -28.37
CA GLU A 37 -13.48 -3.90 -28.90
C GLU A 37 -12.31 -4.26 -27.96
N ILE A 38 -11.94 -3.36 -27.04
CA ILE A 38 -10.95 -3.68 -26.02
C ILE A 38 -11.61 -4.66 -25.05
N ASP A 39 -11.15 -5.92 -25.11
CA ASP A 39 -11.61 -6.97 -24.21
C ASP A 39 -11.08 -6.71 -22.79
N LEU A 40 -11.81 -5.87 -22.05
CA LEU A 40 -11.56 -5.57 -20.65
C LEU A 40 -12.28 -6.57 -19.73
N ILE A 41 -12.51 -7.80 -20.22
CA ILE A 41 -13.26 -8.82 -19.49
C ILE A 41 -12.69 -8.98 -18.06
N PRO A 42 -13.53 -9.21 -17.06
CA PRO A 42 -13.13 -9.62 -15.73
C PRO A 42 -12.55 -11.05 -15.74
N GLY A 43 -11.57 -11.27 -16.64
CA GLY A 43 -10.81 -12.51 -16.74
C GLY A 43 -9.74 -12.58 -15.64
N GLY A 44 -9.06 -13.72 -15.58
CA GLY A 44 -7.95 -13.97 -14.68
C GLY A 44 -8.25 -15.07 -13.65
N ARG A 45 -7.26 -15.39 -12.81
CA ARG A 45 -7.35 -16.53 -11.88
C ARG A 45 -8.14 -16.24 -10.62
N VAL A 46 -8.20 -14.96 -10.20
CA VAL A 46 -8.85 -14.58 -8.95
C VAL A 46 -10.37 -14.46 -9.16
N SER A 47 -11.13 -15.28 -8.43
CA SER A 47 -12.59 -15.29 -8.52
C SER A 47 -13.22 -14.08 -7.84
N ILE A 48 -14.26 -13.52 -8.46
CA ILE A 48 -15.08 -12.43 -7.92
C ILE A 48 -16.49 -12.90 -7.50
N SER A 49 -16.75 -14.20 -7.51
CA SER A 49 -18.07 -14.78 -7.23
C SER A 49 -18.58 -14.47 -5.80
N ALA A 50 -17.63 -14.24 -4.88
CA ALA A 50 -17.92 -13.87 -3.49
C ALA A 50 -18.47 -12.46 -3.32
N ILE A 51 -18.19 -11.57 -4.28
CA ILE A 51 -18.46 -10.13 -4.15
C ILE A 51 -19.88 -9.79 -4.54
N LYS A 52 -20.55 -9.07 -3.65
CA LYS A 52 -21.94 -8.61 -3.79
C LYS A 52 -22.00 -7.08 -3.79
N PRO A 53 -23.08 -6.44 -4.29
CA PRO A 53 -23.22 -4.99 -4.22
C PRO A 53 -23.10 -4.39 -2.81
N LEU A 54 -23.48 -5.14 -1.77
CA LEU A 54 -23.36 -4.75 -0.37
C LEU A 54 -21.90 -4.50 0.05
N ASP A 55 -20.92 -5.09 -0.64
CA ASP A 55 -19.50 -4.92 -0.35
C ASP A 55 -19.01 -3.49 -0.63
N LEU A 56 -19.75 -2.71 -1.43
CA LEU A 56 -19.48 -1.28 -1.61
C LEU A 56 -19.63 -0.48 -0.31
N ILE A 57 -20.51 -0.92 0.62
CA ILE A 57 -20.64 -0.29 1.94
C ILE A 57 -19.36 -0.49 2.76
N VAL A 58 -18.79 -1.70 2.70
CA VAL A 58 -17.53 -2.01 3.40
C VAL A 58 -16.36 -1.23 2.79
N VAL A 59 -16.34 -1.05 1.46
CA VAL A 59 -15.37 -0.16 0.80
C VAL A 59 -15.52 1.28 1.30
N GLY A 60 -16.76 1.78 1.40
CA GLY A 60 -17.04 3.09 2.00
C GLY A 60 -16.52 3.22 3.43
N LEU A 61 -16.67 2.17 4.24
CA LEU A 61 -16.12 2.13 5.60
C LEU A 61 -14.60 2.21 5.61
N TYR A 62 -13.90 1.48 4.73
CA TYR A 62 -12.44 1.61 4.61
C TYR A 62 -12.01 3.02 4.20
N ILE A 63 -12.72 3.66 3.26
CA ILE A 63 -12.45 5.05 2.89
C ILE A 63 -12.59 5.99 4.10
N LEU A 64 -13.62 5.80 4.93
CA LEU A 64 -13.81 6.59 6.16
C LEU A 64 -12.70 6.34 7.19
N ILE A 65 -12.24 5.09 7.34
CA ILE A 65 -11.12 4.74 8.22
C ILE A 65 -9.85 5.44 7.73
N PHE A 66 -9.55 5.38 6.43
CA PHE A 66 -8.37 6.07 5.87
C PHE A 66 -8.47 7.60 6.00
N ALA A 67 -9.65 8.17 5.86
CA ALA A 67 -9.86 9.60 6.14
C ALA A 67 -9.65 9.95 7.62
N GLY A 68 -9.98 9.02 8.53
CA GLY A 68 -9.68 9.16 9.96
C GLY A 68 -8.18 9.19 10.25
N PHE A 69 -7.37 8.35 9.58
CA PHE A 69 -5.91 8.38 9.69
C PHE A 69 -5.32 9.72 9.26
N LEU A 70 -5.88 10.35 8.23
CA LEU A 70 -5.46 11.69 7.81
C LEU A 70 -5.63 12.72 8.93
N LYS A 71 -6.75 12.68 9.67
CA LYS A 71 -6.97 13.55 10.83
C LYS A 71 -6.02 13.23 11.97
N GLY A 72 -5.72 11.96 12.22
CA GLY A 72 -4.73 11.53 13.21
C GLY A 72 -3.33 12.07 12.91
N THR A 73 -2.93 12.06 11.65
CA THR A 73 -1.66 12.65 11.20
C THR A 73 -1.63 14.16 11.42
N GLU A 74 -2.73 14.86 11.13
CA GLU A 74 -2.88 16.30 11.36
C GLU A 74 -2.78 16.63 12.87
N PHE A 75 -3.45 15.85 13.72
CA PHE A 75 -3.37 15.99 15.16
C PHE A 75 -1.92 15.85 15.66
N LYS A 76 -1.21 14.80 15.27
CA LYS A 76 0.18 14.55 15.63
C LYS A 76 1.11 15.70 15.20
N MET A 77 0.88 16.29 14.04
CA MET A 77 1.68 17.40 13.55
C MET A 77 1.46 18.70 14.34
N ASN A 78 0.26 18.90 14.86
CA ASN A 78 -0.07 20.08 15.67
C ASN A 78 0.35 19.91 17.15
N HIS A 79 0.62 18.67 17.58
CA HIS A 79 1.01 18.33 18.97
C HIS A 79 2.25 17.42 18.99
N PRO A 80 3.39 17.85 18.42
CA PRO A 80 4.58 17.01 18.26
C PRO A 80 5.19 16.56 19.59
N GLU A 81 5.00 17.35 20.66
CA GLU A 81 5.58 17.08 21.98
C GLU A 81 4.80 16.03 22.79
N GLU A 82 3.55 15.73 22.39
CA GLU A 82 2.69 14.81 23.14
C GLU A 82 2.84 13.34 22.71
N LEU A 83 3.49 13.07 21.58
CA LEU A 83 3.48 11.75 20.95
C LEU A 83 4.88 11.30 20.52
N GLU A 84 5.76 11.02 21.47
CA GLU A 84 6.99 10.29 21.18
C GLU A 84 6.67 8.83 20.78
N MET A 85 7.19 8.40 19.64
CA MET A 85 6.98 7.04 19.17
C MET A 85 7.68 6.04 20.10
N SER A 86 6.91 5.12 20.67
CA SER A 86 7.41 4.03 21.50
C SER A 86 7.09 2.67 20.90
N ALA A 87 7.81 1.63 21.35
CA ALA A 87 7.54 0.25 20.96
C ALA A 87 6.08 -0.14 21.25
N GLY A 88 5.52 0.29 22.40
CA GLY A 88 4.13 0.05 22.76
C GLY A 88 3.14 0.68 21.78
N MET A 89 3.40 1.89 21.29
CA MET A 89 2.56 2.56 20.28
C MET A 89 2.61 1.85 18.93
N VAL A 90 3.80 1.39 18.51
CA VAL A 90 3.96 0.61 17.27
C VAL A 90 3.19 -0.71 17.37
N MET A 91 3.27 -1.38 18.50
CA MET A 91 2.51 -2.62 18.74
C MET A 91 0.99 -2.36 18.73
N ALA A 92 0.51 -1.32 19.41
CA ALA A 92 -0.90 -0.94 19.43
C ALA A 92 -1.42 -0.61 18.02
N SER A 93 -0.65 0.15 17.24
CA SER A 93 -0.96 0.45 15.84
C SER A 93 -0.99 -0.81 14.97
N SER A 94 -0.06 -1.73 15.18
CA SER A 94 0.00 -3.03 14.50
C SER A 94 -1.24 -3.88 14.78
N ILE A 95 -1.65 -3.97 16.05
CA ILE A 95 -2.87 -4.68 16.46
C ILE A 95 -4.10 -4.03 15.81
N THR A 96 -4.20 -2.71 15.86
CA THR A 96 -5.30 -1.97 15.23
C THR A 96 -5.39 -2.26 13.73
N MET A 97 -4.25 -2.27 13.04
CA MET A 97 -4.17 -2.58 11.61
C MET A 97 -4.64 -4.01 11.30
N LEU A 98 -4.25 -5.01 12.12
CA LEU A 98 -4.71 -6.38 11.99
C LEU A 98 -6.23 -6.50 12.26
N LEU A 99 -6.76 -5.78 13.24
CA LEU A 99 -8.21 -5.76 13.52
C LEU A 99 -9.00 -5.16 12.34
N ILE A 100 -8.49 -4.09 11.74
CA ILE A 100 -9.08 -3.50 10.53
C ILE A 100 -9.05 -4.50 9.37
N ALA A 101 -7.92 -5.18 9.16
CA ALA A 101 -7.80 -6.20 8.12
C ALA A 101 -8.70 -7.41 8.37
N ALA A 102 -8.93 -7.79 9.64
CA ALA A 102 -9.79 -8.91 10.02
C ALA A 102 -11.26 -8.72 9.65
N VAL A 103 -11.70 -7.48 9.37
CA VAL A 103 -13.05 -7.21 8.84
C VAL A 103 -13.28 -7.93 7.51
N VAL A 104 -12.26 -8.04 6.66
CA VAL A 104 -12.35 -8.71 5.35
C VAL A 104 -12.73 -10.19 5.50
N PRO A 105 -11.94 -11.03 6.18
CA PRO A 105 -12.32 -12.42 6.36
C PRO A 105 -13.64 -12.55 7.15
N ALA A 106 -13.93 -11.69 8.11
CA ALA A 106 -15.19 -11.73 8.86
C ALA A 106 -16.43 -11.52 7.95
N VAL A 107 -16.36 -10.56 7.03
CA VAL A 107 -17.43 -10.29 6.06
C VAL A 107 -17.59 -11.45 5.06
N LEU A 108 -16.50 -12.06 4.63
CA LEU A 108 -16.50 -13.12 3.62
C LEU A 108 -16.75 -14.51 4.19
N PHE A 109 -16.44 -14.76 5.47
CA PHE A 109 -16.47 -16.08 6.11
C PHE A 109 -17.80 -16.82 5.95
N TRP A 110 -18.92 -16.11 6.08
CA TRP A 110 -20.26 -16.68 5.97
C TRP A 110 -20.74 -16.90 4.52
N ARG A 111 -19.96 -16.43 3.53
CA ARG A 111 -20.37 -16.43 2.12
C ARG A 111 -19.56 -17.40 1.27
N VAL A 112 -18.29 -17.64 1.64
CA VAL A 112 -17.36 -18.37 0.81
C VAL A 112 -16.29 -19.09 1.63
N ASN A 113 -15.64 -20.05 0.97
CA ASN A 113 -14.44 -20.69 1.52
C ASN A 113 -13.25 -19.74 1.32
N LEU A 114 -12.78 -19.13 2.42
CA LEU A 114 -11.66 -18.18 2.41
C LEU A 114 -10.38 -18.80 1.84
N MET A 115 -10.15 -20.12 2.08
CA MET A 115 -8.98 -20.83 1.56
C MET A 115 -8.96 -20.84 0.02
N GLU A 116 -10.13 -20.86 -0.60
CA GLU A 116 -10.27 -20.85 -2.06
C GLU A 116 -10.22 -19.44 -2.62
N VAL A 117 -10.97 -18.51 -2.03
CA VAL A 117 -11.05 -17.12 -2.52
C VAL A 117 -9.69 -16.42 -2.46
N PHE A 118 -8.94 -16.63 -1.37
CA PHE A 118 -7.61 -16.07 -1.23
C PHE A 118 -6.51 -16.94 -1.82
N GLY A 119 -6.86 -18.12 -2.36
CA GLY A 119 -5.90 -19.05 -2.92
C GLY A 119 -4.82 -19.51 -1.92
N LEU A 120 -5.23 -19.74 -0.64
CA LEU A 120 -4.28 -20.06 0.41
C LEU A 120 -3.70 -21.48 0.29
N ARG A 121 -4.38 -22.39 -0.46
CA ARG A 121 -3.88 -23.72 -0.85
C ARG A 121 -3.17 -23.63 -2.20
N TRP A 122 -2.07 -22.87 -2.25
CA TRP A 122 -1.34 -22.67 -3.47
C TRP A 122 -0.41 -23.87 -3.76
N SER A 123 -0.67 -24.59 -4.84
CA SER A 123 0.12 -25.75 -5.27
C SER A 123 1.50 -25.35 -5.81
N ASP A 124 1.58 -24.18 -6.41
CA ASP A 124 2.77 -23.69 -7.11
C ASP A 124 3.70 -22.87 -6.20
N TRP A 125 3.69 -23.12 -4.89
CA TRP A 125 4.44 -22.35 -3.89
C TRP A 125 5.94 -22.21 -4.21
N LYS A 126 6.52 -23.17 -4.93
CA LYS A 126 7.93 -23.12 -5.36
C LYS A 126 8.22 -21.92 -6.28
N ASN A 127 7.22 -21.42 -6.98
CA ASN A 127 7.39 -20.26 -7.86
C ASN A 127 7.70 -18.98 -7.08
N ILE A 128 7.38 -18.91 -5.78
CA ILE A 128 7.73 -17.77 -4.93
C ILE A 128 9.24 -17.55 -4.87
N LEU A 129 10.03 -18.63 -4.96
CA LEU A 129 11.49 -18.58 -4.95
C LEU A 129 12.09 -17.78 -6.11
N TRP A 130 11.33 -17.61 -7.21
CA TRP A 130 11.73 -16.83 -8.36
C TRP A 130 10.98 -15.50 -8.45
N ILE A 131 9.69 -15.50 -8.15
CA ILE A 131 8.84 -14.31 -8.22
C ILE A 131 9.32 -13.25 -7.22
N MET A 132 9.62 -13.66 -5.99
CA MET A 132 9.99 -12.76 -4.91
C MET A 132 11.33 -12.03 -5.16
N PRO A 133 12.45 -12.73 -5.49
CA PRO A 133 13.71 -12.05 -5.82
C PRO A 133 13.60 -11.19 -7.07
N ALA A 134 12.89 -11.64 -8.11
CA ALA A 134 12.69 -10.87 -9.32
C ALA A 134 11.89 -9.58 -9.03
N PHE A 135 10.84 -9.68 -8.21
CA PHE A 135 10.06 -8.53 -7.78
C PHE A 135 10.91 -7.53 -6.99
N VAL A 136 11.65 -8.01 -5.96
CA VAL A 136 12.52 -7.15 -5.15
C VAL A 136 13.57 -6.47 -6.03
N PHE A 137 14.23 -7.21 -6.90
CA PHE A 137 15.21 -6.66 -7.83
C PHE A 137 14.60 -5.57 -8.72
N ALA A 138 13.45 -5.83 -9.34
CA ALA A 138 12.76 -4.85 -10.18
C ALA A 138 12.40 -3.58 -9.39
N MET A 139 11.87 -3.73 -8.18
CA MET A 139 11.53 -2.59 -7.32
C MET A 139 12.77 -1.82 -6.88
N MET A 140 13.89 -2.47 -6.59
CA MET A 140 15.15 -1.80 -6.27
C MET A 140 15.70 -1.00 -7.46
N VAL A 141 15.66 -1.58 -8.67
CA VAL A 141 16.05 -0.87 -9.89
C VAL A 141 15.19 0.37 -10.13
N ILE A 142 13.86 0.22 -9.99
CA ILE A 142 12.92 1.34 -10.15
C ILE A 142 13.17 2.41 -9.09
N GLY A 143 13.41 2.02 -7.83
CA GLY A 143 13.77 2.95 -6.77
C GLY A 143 15.07 3.73 -7.09
N ALA A 144 16.11 3.05 -7.57
CA ALA A 144 17.34 3.68 -8.00
C ALA A 144 17.12 4.66 -9.17
N LEU A 145 16.30 4.29 -10.16
CA LEU A 145 15.93 5.19 -11.26
C LEU A 145 15.14 6.41 -10.79
N MET A 146 14.27 6.25 -9.80
CA MET A 146 13.55 7.37 -9.19
C MET A 146 14.47 8.33 -8.45
N VAL A 147 15.46 7.81 -7.71
CA VAL A 147 16.50 8.65 -7.10
C VAL A 147 17.29 9.37 -8.18
N ALA A 148 17.75 8.66 -9.21
CA ALA A 148 18.50 9.23 -10.33
C ALA A 148 17.71 10.27 -11.14
N SER A 149 16.37 10.16 -11.18
CA SER A 149 15.49 11.14 -11.86
C SER A 149 15.41 12.49 -11.14
N GLY A 150 15.88 12.59 -9.89
CA GLY A 150 15.74 13.78 -9.06
C GLY A 150 14.32 14.03 -8.52
N TRP A 151 13.39 13.07 -8.67
CA TRP A 151 12.03 13.21 -8.18
C TRP A 151 11.97 13.58 -6.70
N GLN A 152 12.70 12.85 -5.86
CA GLN A 152 12.68 13.04 -4.42
C GLN A 152 13.22 14.43 -4.03
N SER A 153 14.34 14.84 -4.61
CA SER A 153 14.92 16.17 -4.41
C SER A 153 13.96 17.27 -4.87
N TRP A 154 13.36 17.11 -6.05
CA TRP A 154 12.39 18.07 -6.56
C TRP A 154 11.16 18.21 -5.63
N VAL A 155 10.60 17.11 -5.14
CA VAL A 155 9.46 17.11 -4.21
C VAL A 155 9.86 17.74 -2.87
N GLN A 156 11.06 17.45 -2.38
CA GLN A 156 11.59 18.05 -1.16
C GLN A 156 11.77 19.56 -1.29
N ASP A 157 12.42 20.01 -2.35
CA ASP A 157 12.78 21.43 -2.56
C ASP A 157 11.56 22.27 -2.93
N SER A 158 10.65 21.73 -3.75
CA SER A 158 9.50 22.48 -4.27
C SER A 158 8.29 22.43 -3.35
N LEU A 159 8.08 21.32 -2.63
CA LEU A 159 6.86 21.06 -1.85
C LEU A 159 7.14 20.87 -0.35
N GLY A 160 8.40 20.98 0.09
CA GLY A 160 8.78 20.82 1.49
C GLY A 160 8.49 19.42 2.08
N SER A 161 8.24 18.42 1.22
CA SER A 161 7.94 17.07 1.68
C SER A 161 9.16 16.43 2.33
N LYS A 162 8.93 15.68 3.41
CA LYS A 162 10.00 14.96 4.12
C LYS A 162 9.87 13.45 3.89
N PRO A 163 10.95 12.67 4.08
CA PRO A 163 10.86 11.22 4.13
C PRO A 163 9.80 10.76 5.13
N GLN A 164 9.31 9.55 4.97
CA GLN A 164 8.37 8.97 5.93
C GLN A 164 8.99 8.93 7.33
N GLU A 165 8.24 9.30 8.35
CA GLU A 165 8.71 9.31 9.75
C GLU A 165 9.28 7.95 10.19
N ALA A 166 8.65 6.85 9.75
CA ALA A 166 9.14 5.51 10.02
C ALA A 166 10.56 5.28 9.47
N VAL A 167 10.89 5.83 8.29
CA VAL A 167 12.25 5.76 7.70
C VAL A 167 13.26 6.51 8.57
N THR A 168 12.90 7.72 9.00
CA THR A 168 13.76 8.54 9.87
C THR A 168 13.99 7.85 11.21
N LEU A 169 12.92 7.35 11.84
CA LEU A 169 13.03 6.65 13.12
C LEU A 169 13.88 5.39 13.07
N VAL A 170 13.76 4.56 12.02
CA VAL A 170 14.61 3.36 11.86
C VAL A 170 16.09 3.74 11.75
N ARG A 171 16.39 4.90 11.13
CA ARG A 171 17.76 5.39 10.98
C ARG A 171 18.34 5.98 12.26
N GLU A 172 17.54 6.65 13.08
CA GLU A 172 18.00 7.52 14.17
C GLU A 172 17.82 6.92 15.56
N THR A 173 16.82 6.03 15.76
CA THR A 173 16.53 5.49 17.11
C THR A 173 17.66 4.64 17.65
N SER A 174 18.01 4.87 18.93
CA SER A 174 18.90 3.99 19.71
C SER A 174 18.15 2.94 20.52
N ASP A 175 16.81 3.03 20.59
CA ASP A 175 15.97 2.07 21.29
C ASP A 175 15.81 0.79 20.46
N MET A 176 16.46 -0.28 20.90
CA MET A 176 16.38 -1.59 20.25
C MET A 176 14.97 -2.19 20.30
N GLY A 177 14.19 -1.92 21.34
CA GLY A 177 12.82 -2.38 21.48
C GLY A 177 11.92 -1.74 20.40
N LEU A 178 12.05 -0.42 20.24
CA LEU A 178 11.37 0.31 19.17
C LEU A 178 11.78 -0.17 17.78
N LEU A 179 13.09 -0.35 17.55
CA LEU A 179 13.61 -0.80 16.26
C LEU A 179 13.06 -2.18 15.87
N VAL A 180 13.06 -3.14 16.81
CA VAL A 180 12.50 -4.48 16.58
C VAL A 180 10.99 -4.40 16.33
N ALA A 181 10.26 -3.62 17.12
CA ALA A 181 8.82 -3.44 16.94
C ALA A 181 8.51 -2.87 15.54
N MET A 182 9.26 -1.85 15.08
CA MET A 182 9.11 -1.26 13.76
C MET A 182 9.45 -2.25 12.65
N ALA A 183 10.53 -3.03 12.80
CA ALA A 183 10.90 -4.05 11.82
C ALA A 183 9.81 -5.14 11.69
N VAL A 184 9.28 -5.64 12.82
CA VAL A 184 8.18 -6.61 12.80
C VAL A 184 6.92 -6.01 12.18
N ALA A 185 6.57 -4.78 12.54
CA ALA A 185 5.43 -4.09 11.97
C ALA A 185 5.55 -3.94 10.45
N ALA A 186 6.71 -3.47 9.96
CA ALA A 186 6.93 -3.21 8.54
C ALA A 186 7.08 -4.50 7.70
N ILE A 187 7.75 -5.54 8.23
CA ILE A 187 8.09 -6.75 7.45
C ILE A 187 6.98 -7.80 7.51
N VAL A 188 6.23 -7.86 8.62
CA VAL A 188 5.26 -8.93 8.82
C VAL A 188 3.83 -8.39 8.87
N VAL A 189 3.57 -7.46 9.79
CA VAL A 189 2.20 -7.03 10.09
C VAL A 189 1.60 -6.24 8.92
N ALA A 190 2.29 -5.20 8.47
CA ALA A 190 1.81 -4.33 7.40
C ALA A 190 1.57 -5.12 6.10
N PRO A 191 2.51 -5.93 5.57
CA PRO A 191 2.25 -6.69 4.36
C PRO A 191 1.04 -7.62 4.46
N ILE A 192 0.85 -8.32 5.58
CA ILE A 192 -0.32 -9.20 5.75
C ILE A 192 -1.61 -8.38 5.75
N ALA A 193 -1.68 -7.35 6.56
CA ALA A 193 -2.89 -6.56 6.72
C ALA A 193 -3.25 -5.80 5.43
N GLU A 194 -2.27 -5.17 4.81
CA GLU A 194 -2.46 -4.39 3.59
C GLU A 194 -2.84 -5.27 2.40
N GLU A 195 -2.19 -6.43 2.21
CA GLU A 195 -2.56 -7.32 1.11
C GLU A 195 -3.96 -7.91 1.32
N VAL A 196 -4.36 -8.24 2.54
CA VAL A 196 -5.73 -8.69 2.85
C VAL A 196 -6.74 -7.60 2.49
N ILE A 197 -6.50 -6.35 2.87
CA ILE A 197 -7.41 -5.23 2.56
C ILE A 197 -7.41 -4.93 1.06
N PHE A 198 -6.24 -4.73 0.46
CA PHE A 198 -6.12 -4.24 -0.91
C PHE A 198 -6.39 -5.33 -1.94
N ARG A 199 -5.71 -6.49 -1.84
CA ARG A 199 -5.84 -7.58 -2.83
C ARG A 199 -6.95 -8.53 -2.46
N GLY A 200 -7.06 -8.86 -1.17
CA GLY A 200 -8.10 -9.75 -0.68
C GLY A 200 -9.51 -9.15 -0.74
N TYR A 201 -9.64 -7.80 -0.82
CA TYR A 201 -10.96 -7.19 -0.84
C TYR A 201 -11.15 -6.04 -1.83
N LEU A 202 -10.46 -4.90 -1.66
CA LEU A 202 -10.70 -3.72 -2.50
C LEU A 202 -10.51 -4.01 -3.99
N TYR A 203 -9.47 -4.76 -4.34
CA TYR A 203 -9.23 -5.21 -5.71
C TYR A 203 -10.38 -6.08 -6.23
N LEU A 204 -10.86 -7.05 -5.43
CA LEU A 204 -11.96 -7.92 -5.82
C LEU A 204 -13.25 -7.14 -6.06
N VAL A 205 -13.56 -6.19 -5.16
CA VAL A 205 -14.75 -5.35 -5.30
C VAL A 205 -14.65 -4.50 -6.57
N LEU A 206 -13.53 -3.81 -6.79
CA LEU A 206 -13.35 -3.02 -8.02
C LEU A 206 -13.39 -3.89 -9.27
N LYS A 207 -12.70 -5.03 -9.29
CA LYS A 207 -12.72 -5.96 -10.42
C LYS A 207 -14.15 -6.45 -10.73
N ARG A 208 -15.00 -6.64 -9.72
CA ARG A 208 -16.39 -7.04 -9.89
C ARG A 208 -17.20 -6.03 -10.71
N PHE A 209 -16.97 -4.73 -10.49
CA PHE A 209 -17.74 -3.65 -11.11
C PHE A 209 -17.04 -2.98 -12.30
N THR A 210 -15.76 -3.35 -12.54
CA THR A 210 -14.98 -2.82 -13.65
C THR A 210 -14.30 -3.98 -14.40
N ASP A 211 -12.97 -4.05 -14.34
CA ASP A 211 -12.13 -5.13 -14.87
C ASP A 211 -10.82 -5.23 -14.08
N ARG A 212 -10.02 -6.26 -14.40
CA ARG A 212 -8.75 -6.54 -13.72
C ARG A 212 -7.71 -5.43 -13.85
N TRP A 213 -7.65 -4.75 -15.00
CA TRP A 213 -6.64 -3.72 -15.25
C TRP A 213 -6.98 -2.42 -14.53
N PHE A 214 -8.23 -1.99 -14.66
CA PHE A 214 -8.71 -0.83 -13.92
C PHE A 214 -8.57 -1.06 -12.41
N ALA A 215 -8.99 -2.22 -11.91
CA ALA A 215 -8.87 -2.56 -10.50
C ALA A 215 -7.41 -2.56 -10.03
N SER A 216 -6.46 -3.10 -10.84
CA SER A 216 -5.04 -3.11 -10.50
C SER A 216 -4.46 -1.70 -10.40
N VAL A 217 -4.73 -0.86 -11.40
CA VAL A 217 -4.22 0.51 -11.44
C VAL A 217 -4.85 1.35 -10.33
N PHE A 218 -6.18 1.29 -10.18
CA PHE A 218 -6.88 2.05 -9.17
C PHE A 218 -6.42 1.70 -7.76
N THR A 219 -6.41 0.40 -7.41
CA THR A 219 -5.97 -0.01 -6.07
C THR A 219 -4.50 0.23 -5.84
N GLY A 220 -3.66 0.16 -6.89
CA GLY A 220 -2.24 0.49 -6.80
C GLY A 220 -2.00 1.97 -6.52
N VAL A 221 -2.66 2.87 -7.24
CA VAL A 221 -2.59 4.31 -6.98
C VAL A 221 -3.13 4.63 -5.60
N PHE A 222 -4.28 4.06 -5.22
CA PHE A 222 -4.86 4.25 -3.90
C PHE A 222 -3.94 3.75 -2.78
N PHE A 223 -3.24 2.64 -3.00
CA PHE A 223 -2.21 2.14 -2.09
C PHE A 223 -1.09 3.16 -1.86
N GLY A 224 -0.56 3.77 -2.92
CA GLY A 224 0.44 4.83 -2.79
C GLY A 224 -0.10 6.06 -2.04
N VAL A 225 -1.33 6.45 -2.35
CA VAL A 225 -2.01 7.63 -1.81
C VAL A 225 -2.19 7.55 -0.29
N ILE A 226 -2.61 6.40 0.25
CA ILE A 226 -2.87 6.26 1.70
C ILE A 226 -1.63 6.35 2.59
N HIS A 227 -0.44 6.30 2.00
CA HIS A 227 0.82 6.48 2.74
C HIS A 227 1.16 7.95 2.99
N PHE A 228 0.36 8.89 2.47
CA PHE A 228 0.48 10.34 2.69
C PHE A 228 1.90 10.89 2.49
N ASN A 229 2.68 10.31 1.58
CA ASN A 229 4.03 10.72 1.28
C ASN A 229 4.24 10.89 -0.23
N LEU A 230 4.40 12.14 -0.68
CA LEU A 230 4.58 12.45 -2.10
C LEU A 230 5.89 11.91 -2.67
N MET A 231 6.97 11.88 -1.87
CA MET A 231 8.26 11.36 -2.34
C MET A 231 8.17 9.87 -2.68
N ALA A 232 7.42 9.11 -1.89
CA ALA A 232 7.24 7.67 -2.05
C ALA A 232 6.06 7.30 -2.97
N LEU A 233 5.14 8.25 -3.24
CA LEU A 233 3.89 7.99 -3.95
C LEU A 233 4.06 7.22 -5.26
N PRO A 234 4.92 7.61 -6.21
CA PRO A 234 5.02 6.91 -7.48
C PRO A 234 5.51 5.48 -7.31
N MET A 235 6.49 5.27 -6.40
CA MET A 235 7.04 3.94 -6.11
C MET A 235 6.00 3.03 -5.47
N LEU A 236 5.28 3.53 -4.47
CA LEU A 236 4.25 2.77 -3.78
C LEU A 236 3.05 2.48 -4.68
N ALA A 237 2.64 3.44 -5.51
CA ALA A 237 1.57 3.23 -6.49
C ALA A 237 1.95 2.15 -7.50
N LEU A 238 3.17 2.20 -8.05
CA LEU A 238 3.67 1.19 -8.98
C LEU A 238 3.78 -0.18 -8.31
N MET A 239 4.35 -0.25 -7.10
CA MET A 239 4.41 -1.46 -6.30
C MET A 239 3.00 -2.03 -6.11
N GLY A 240 2.05 -1.17 -5.78
CA GLY A 240 0.65 -1.54 -5.63
C GLY A 240 0.04 -2.17 -6.88
N VAL A 241 0.30 -1.61 -8.06
CA VAL A 241 -0.14 -2.18 -9.34
C VAL A 241 0.50 -3.54 -9.59
N VAL A 242 1.82 -3.64 -9.40
CA VAL A 242 2.57 -4.89 -9.66
C VAL A 242 2.10 -6.01 -8.74
N LEU A 243 1.87 -5.74 -7.45
CA LEU A 243 1.35 -6.72 -6.50
C LEU A 243 -0.07 -7.20 -6.87
N ALA A 244 -0.94 -6.30 -7.38
CA ALA A 244 -2.25 -6.69 -7.88
C ALA A 244 -2.16 -7.61 -9.11
N VAL A 245 -1.24 -7.31 -10.04
CA VAL A 245 -0.98 -8.16 -11.22
C VAL A 245 -0.40 -9.52 -10.79
N ILE A 246 0.51 -9.54 -9.83
CA ILE A 246 1.07 -10.79 -9.27
C ILE A 246 -0.04 -11.63 -8.64
N TYR A 247 -0.92 -11.00 -7.84
CA TYR A 247 -2.08 -11.69 -7.26
C TYR A 247 -2.96 -12.30 -8.34
N GLU A 248 -3.31 -11.53 -9.37
CA GLU A 248 -4.16 -11.99 -10.46
C GLU A 248 -3.54 -13.16 -11.24
N LYS A 249 -2.23 -13.14 -11.45
CA LYS A 249 -1.51 -14.20 -12.18
C LYS A 249 -1.27 -15.45 -11.33
N SER A 250 -0.96 -15.29 -10.05
CA SER A 250 -0.71 -16.41 -9.15
C SER A 250 -2.00 -17.08 -8.66
N GLY A 251 -3.06 -16.29 -8.47
CA GLY A 251 -4.31 -16.72 -7.85
C GLY A 251 -4.17 -16.96 -6.35
N SER A 252 -3.05 -16.53 -5.73
CA SER A 252 -2.77 -16.75 -4.30
C SER A 252 -2.32 -15.48 -3.61
N LEU A 253 -2.96 -15.16 -2.50
CA LEU A 253 -2.64 -13.98 -1.68
C LEU A 253 -1.26 -14.11 -0.99
N TRP A 254 -0.75 -15.32 -0.78
CA TRP A 254 0.59 -15.54 -0.22
C TRP A 254 1.70 -14.92 -1.07
N VAL A 255 1.50 -14.86 -2.40
CA VAL A 255 2.55 -14.38 -3.30
C VAL A 255 2.77 -12.88 -3.17
N PRO A 256 1.74 -12.01 -3.28
CA PRO A 256 1.93 -10.58 -3.05
C PRO A 256 2.33 -10.27 -1.60
N VAL A 257 1.81 -11.01 -0.58
CA VAL A 257 2.25 -10.86 0.81
C VAL A 257 3.75 -11.14 0.93
N GLY A 258 4.25 -12.24 0.36
CA GLY A 258 5.67 -12.59 0.38
C GLY A 258 6.54 -11.57 -0.36
N CYS A 259 6.11 -11.12 -1.55
CA CYS A 259 6.80 -10.09 -2.33
C CYS A 259 6.89 -8.76 -1.57
N HIS A 260 5.80 -8.32 -0.97
CA HIS A 260 5.73 -7.11 -0.19
C HIS A 260 6.63 -7.20 1.08
N ALA A 261 6.51 -8.28 1.83
CA ALA A 261 7.35 -8.54 3.00
C ALA A 261 8.84 -8.56 2.64
N ALA A 262 9.22 -9.20 1.54
CA ALA A 262 10.61 -9.25 1.08
C ALA A 262 11.14 -7.87 0.66
N PHE A 263 10.33 -7.06 -0.01
CA PHE A 263 10.69 -5.69 -0.35
C PHE A 263 10.91 -4.85 0.91
N ASN A 264 9.99 -4.92 1.87
CA ASN A 264 10.12 -4.19 3.14
C ASN A 264 11.33 -4.67 3.95
N ALA A 265 11.57 -6.00 4.01
CA ALA A 265 12.73 -6.56 4.67
C ALA A 265 14.05 -6.06 4.04
N THR A 266 14.11 -6.02 2.70
CA THR A 266 15.26 -5.50 1.97
C THR A 266 15.47 -4.01 2.27
N SER A 267 14.39 -3.21 2.26
CA SER A 267 14.44 -1.78 2.56
C SER A 267 14.92 -1.50 3.98
N VAL A 268 14.36 -2.19 4.97
CA VAL A 268 14.79 -2.09 6.38
C VAL A 268 16.25 -2.54 6.51
N GLY A 269 16.64 -3.65 5.87
CA GLY A 269 18.01 -4.14 5.86
C GLY A 269 19.01 -3.13 5.29
N VAL A 270 18.68 -2.49 4.17
CA VAL A 270 19.51 -1.41 3.58
C VAL A 270 19.63 -0.23 4.53
N MET A 271 18.54 0.20 5.18
CA MET A 271 18.58 1.28 6.17
C MET A 271 19.49 0.96 7.35
N LEU A 272 19.41 -0.27 7.89
CA LEU A 272 20.26 -0.71 9.00
C LEU A 272 21.74 -0.82 8.60
N LEU A 273 22.02 -1.34 7.41
CA LEU A 273 23.38 -1.39 6.87
C LEU A 273 23.95 0.01 6.64
N SER A 274 23.17 0.93 6.07
CA SER A 274 23.57 2.31 5.89
C SER A 274 23.96 2.98 7.19
N ARG A 275 23.20 2.72 8.26
CA ARG A 275 23.50 3.21 9.60
C ARG A 275 24.81 2.62 10.17
N MET A 276 25.06 1.32 9.97
CA MET A 276 26.28 0.66 10.48
C MET A 276 27.55 1.14 9.81
N TYR A 277 27.48 1.50 8.54
CA TYR A 277 28.65 1.89 7.75
C TYR A 277 28.75 3.40 7.51
N GLU A 278 27.89 4.22 8.12
CA GLU A 278 27.80 5.67 7.91
C GLU A 278 27.78 6.03 6.41
N LEU A 279 27.21 5.14 5.59
CA LEU A 279 27.12 5.38 4.15
C LEU A 279 26.28 6.62 3.87
N PRO A 280 26.69 7.47 2.89
CA PRO A 280 25.89 8.61 2.49
C PRO A 280 24.50 8.11 2.10
N THR A 281 23.50 8.54 2.83
CA THR A 281 22.11 8.23 2.48
C THR A 281 21.70 9.16 1.36
N ALA A 282 21.21 8.65 0.25
CA ALA A 282 20.53 9.48 -0.74
C ALA A 282 19.43 10.30 -0.04
N PRO A 283 19.28 11.57 -0.41
CA PRO A 283 18.33 12.48 0.21
C PRO A 283 16.88 12.00 0.13
#